data_85dffe841317b9fb7e4b9ab4e316f97b
#
_entry.id   85dffe841317b9fb7e4b9ab4e316f97b
#
_cell.length_a   1.000
_cell.length_b   1.000
_cell.length_c   1.000
_cell.angle_alpha   90.00
_cell.angle_beta   90.00
_cell.angle_gamma   90.00
#
_symmetry.space_group_name_H-M   'P 1'
#
loop_
_entity.id
_entity.type
_entity.pdbx_description
1 polymer ?
#
loop_
_entity_poly.entity_id
_entity_poly.type
_entity_poly.pdbx_seq_one_letter_code
_entity_poly.pdbx_strand_id
1 'polypeptide(L)'
;MRWTVISGALLLTASPVSAAPNPAGQPATTPTKGQTSSTSNKPDFDLSQLTAMFDRLFPAQPDPPPQRLALSRTAVKGLFPDGTYARMMTTMMNTMVERFMSLSEADLAMGGKKGTPPDTATMRQEMAKDDPHFEERMQIIQRVLTDEFTKFAALIEPRIREGLARSMARRFDEKQLADINAFLATDSGRAFGSQSMAMWLDTDVMRAVMQSMPDMMTAMPQVMKRIETETAHLPKPKPKPKPATNRRPRRAK
;
A
#
# COMPACT_ATOMS: atom_id res chain seq x y z
N MET A 1 8.86 -16.63 -27.51
CA MET A 1 7.78 -16.91 -26.52
C MET A 1 6.62 -15.98 -26.80
N ARG A 2 5.45 -16.53 -27.15
CA ARG A 2 4.28 -15.70 -27.58
C ARG A 2 3.57 -15.19 -26.33
N TRP A 3 3.56 -13.87 -26.16
CA TRP A 3 2.77 -13.22 -25.12
C TRP A 3 1.38 -12.94 -25.67
N THR A 4 0.39 -13.56 -25.08
CA THR A 4 -1.03 -13.29 -25.35
C THR A 4 -1.43 -12.00 -24.64
N VAL A 5 -1.74 -10.97 -25.43
CA VAL A 5 -2.29 -9.70 -24.97
C VAL A 5 -3.72 -9.94 -24.48
N ILE A 6 -3.96 -9.77 -23.19
CA ILE A 6 -5.31 -9.77 -22.62
C ILE A 6 -5.83 -8.32 -22.68
N SER A 7 -6.58 -8.03 -23.76
CA SER A 7 -7.39 -6.82 -23.88
C SER A 7 -8.66 -6.99 -23.04
N GLY A 8 -8.65 -6.47 -21.83
CA GLY A 8 -9.85 -6.33 -21.00
C GLY A 8 -10.51 -4.98 -21.26
N ALA A 9 -11.49 -4.92 -22.18
CA ALA A 9 -12.33 -3.75 -22.38
C ALA A 9 -13.33 -3.64 -21.23
N LEU A 10 -13.22 -2.61 -20.39
CA LEU A 10 -14.21 -2.26 -19.37
C LEU A 10 -15.24 -1.33 -20.00
N LEU A 11 -16.38 -1.90 -20.44
CA LEU A 11 -17.55 -1.15 -20.85
C LEU A 11 -18.35 -0.75 -19.61
N LEU A 12 -18.29 0.53 -19.23
CA LEU A 12 -19.23 1.16 -18.30
C LEU A 12 -20.48 1.58 -19.06
N THR A 13 -21.56 0.83 -18.91
CA THR A 13 -22.89 1.25 -19.36
C THR A 13 -23.62 1.96 -18.21
N ALA A 14 -23.82 3.26 -18.39
CA ALA A 14 -24.73 4.04 -17.55
C ALA A 14 -26.17 3.80 -17.98
N SER A 15 -27.04 3.38 -17.05
CA SER A 15 -28.48 3.30 -17.26
C SER A 15 -29.18 4.48 -16.55
N PRO A 16 -30.19 5.12 -17.20
CA PRO A 16 -30.93 6.20 -16.57
C PRO A 16 -31.98 5.68 -15.62
N VAL A 17 -32.12 6.35 -14.48
CA VAL A 17 -33.21 6.19 -13.51
C VAL A 17 -34.47 6.82 -14.09
N SER A 18 -35.55 6.04 -14.19
CA SER A 18 -36.91 6.55 -14.42
C SER A 18 -37.83 6.18 -13.25
N ALA A 19 -38.52 7.17 -12.71
CA ALA A 19 -39.36 7.07 -11.53
C ALA A 19 -40.81 6.77 -11.85
N ALA A 20 -41.39 5.88 -11.02
CA ALA A 20 -42.78 5.80 -10.49
C ALA A 20 -43.96 5.48 -11.44
N PRO A 21 -45.17 5.09 -10.93
CA PRO A 21 -45.60 4.73 -9.58
C PRO A 21 -46.33 3.37 -9.43
N ASN A 22 -46.56 2.95 -8.19
CA ASN A 22 -47.34 1.79 -7.76
C ASN A 22 -48.85 1.98 -7.93
N PRO A 23 -49.66 0.91 -8.23
CA PRO A 23 -50.55 0.45 -7.17
C PRO A 23 -50.81 -1.07 -7.12
N ALA A 24 -50.90 -1.55 -5.90
CA ALA A 24 -51.74 -2.60 -5.31
C ALA A 24 -52.27 -3.80 -6.15
N GLY A 25 -52.09 -5.03 -5.60
CA GLY A 25 -52.85 -6.21 -5.93
C GLY A 25 -52.05 -7.52 -5.91
N GLN A 26 -52.12 -8.28 -4.81
CA GLN A 26 -51.75 -9.71 -4.74
C GLN A 26 -52.78 -10.59 -5.47
N PRO A 27 -52.46 -11.85 -5.91
CA PRO A 27 -52.11 -12.95 -5.01
C PRO A 27 -51.04 -13.95 -5.53
N ALA A 28 -50.64 -14.82 -4.60
CA ALA A 28 -49.64 -15.84 -4.66
C ALA A 28 -49.78 -16.87 -5.79
N THR A 29 -48.63 -17.33 -6.33
CA THR A 29 -48.44 -18.69 -6.86
C THR A 29 -47.01 -19.18 -6.68
N THR A 30 -46.91 -20.41 -6.32
CA THR A 30 -45.90 -21.42 -5.97
C THR A 30 -44.58 -21.46 -6.77
N PRO A 31 -43.54 -22.16 -6.24
CA PRO A 31 -42.17 -22.02 -6.65
C PRO A 31 -41.78 -22.90 -7.84
N THR A 32 -41.07 -22.34 -8.80
CA THR A 32 -40.41 -23.09 -9.87
C THR A 32 -38.94 -23.24 -9.57
N LYS A 33 -38.53 -24.48 -9.43
CA LYS A 33 -37.20 -25.02 -9.25
C LYS A 33 -36.35 -24.77 -10.50
N GLY A 34 -35.15 -24.28 -10.31
CA GLY A 34 -34.12 -24.36 -11.35
C GLY A 34 -33.39 -23.04 -11.64
N GLN A 35 -32.56 -22.57 -10.72
CA GLN A 35 -31.46 -21.68 -11.07
C GLN A 35 -30.15 -22.36 -10.67
N THR A 36 -29.46 -22.86 -11.68
CA THR A 36 -28.07 -23.28 -11.61
C THR A 36 -27.23 -22.05 -11.31
N SER A 37 -26.86 -21.90 -10.05
CA SER A 37 -25.87 -20.93 -9.61
C SER A 37 -24.51 -21.34 -10.17
N SER A 38 -24.05 -20.61 -11.18
CA SER A 38 -22.65 -20.63 -11.62
C SER A 38 -21.80 -20.12 -10.46
N THR A 39 -21.21 -21.03 -9.71
CA THR A 39 -20.23 -20.72 -8.67
C THR A 39 -18.96 -20.22 -9.35
N SER A 40 -18.90 -18.91 -9.60
CA SER A 40 -17.67 -18.20 -9.93
C SER A 40 -16.79 -18.27 -8.67
N ASN A 41 -15.82 -19.14 -8.66
CA ASN A 41 -14.84 -19.32 -7.60
C ASN A 41 -13.78 -18.19 -7.69
N LYS A 42 -14.21 -16.91 -7.57
CA LYS A 42 -13.35 -15.81 -7.18
C LYS A 42 -13.20 -15.89 -5.66
N PRO A 43 -11.99 -15.87 -5.11
CA PRO A 43 -11.84 -15.66 -3.68
C PRO A 43 -12.46 -14.29 -3.38
N ASP A 44 -13.66 -14.29 -2.78
CA ASP A 44 -14.25 -13.08 -2.21
C ASP A 44 -13.32 -12.65 -1.08
N PHE A 45 -12.49 -11.65 -1.38
CA PHE A 45 -11.61 -11.04 -0.41
C PHE A 45 -12.53 -10.26 0.56
N ASP A 46 -12.81 -10.89 1.70
CA ASP A 46 -13.70 -10.33 2.71
C ASP A 46 -13.00 -9.16 3.44
N LEU A 47 -13.26 -7.96 2.97
CA LEU A 47 -12.74 -6.72 3.56
C LEU A 47 -13.13 -6.58 5.04
N SER A 48 -14.24 -7.21 5.49
CA SER A 48 -14.68 -7.14 6.89
C SER A 48 -13.72 -7.91 7.80
N GLN A 49 -13.22 -9.06 7.35
CA GLN A 49 -12.22 -9.85 8.09
C GLN A 49 -10.89 -9.11 8.18
N LEU A 50 -10.48 -8.44 7.09
CA LEU A 50 -9.28 -7.62 7.09
C LEU A 50 -9.40 -6.46 8.09
N THR A 51 -10.52 -5.73 8.06
CA THR A 51 -10.81 -4.65 9.00
C THR A 51 -10.78 -5.15 10.45
N ALA A 52 -11.47 -6.25 10.74
CA ALA A 52 -11.48 -6.86 12.07
C ALA A 52 -10.08 -7.32 12.54
N MET A 53 -9.24 -7.78 11.61
CA MET A 53 -7.84 -8.10 11.92
C MET A 53 -7.04 -6.83 12.26
N PHE A 54 -7.19 -5.76 11.49
CA PHE A 54 -6.53 -4.48 11.77
C PHE A 54 -6.97 -3.89 13.11
N ASP A 55 -8.26 -3.93 13.46
CA ASP A 55 -8.78 -3.45 14.74
C ASP A 55 -8.19 -4.22 15.93
N ARG A 56 -7.92 -5.52 15.76
CA ARG A 56 -7.23 -6.33 16.78
C ARG A 56 -5.75 -6.02 16.90
N LEU A 57 -5.06 -5.76 15.78
CA LEU A 57 -3.64 -5.43 15.75
C LEU A 57 -3.38 -3.99 16.21
N PHE A 58 -4.29 -3.08 15.92
CA PHE A 58 -4.21 -1.64 16.21
C PHE A 58 -5.46 -1.17 16.95
N PRO A 59 -5.63 -1.58 18.22
CA PRO A 59 -6.82 -1.20 19.00
C PRO A 59 -6.92 0.32 19.14
N ALA A 60 -8.15 0.82 19.12
CA ALA A 60 -8.42 2.24 19.30
C ALA A 60 -7.82 2.74 20.61
N GLN A 61 -7.09 3.83 20.54
CA GLN A 61 -6.50 4.49 21.70
C GLN A 61 -7.51 5.46 22.33
N PRO A 62 -7.43 5.73 23.65
CA PRO A 62 -8.26 6.72 24.29
C PRO A 62 -8.19 8.09 23.61
N ASP A 63 -9.29 8.81 23.61
CA ASP A 63 -9.33 10.16 23.05
C ASP A 63 -8.43 11.10 23.86
N PRO A 64 -7.60 11.90 23.17
CA PRO A 64 -6.76 12.86 23.86
C PRO A 64 -7.60 14.07 24.37
N PRO A 65 -7.08 14.85 25.35
CA PRO A 65 -7.75 16.05 25.81
C PRO A 65 -8.09 17.01 24.65
N PRO A 66 -9.32 17.59 24.62
CA PRO A 66 -9.79 18.41 23.51
C PRO A 66 -8.88 19.61 23.19
N GLN A 67 -8.32 20.28 24.19
CA GLN A 67 -7.41 21.41 24.00
C GLN A 67 -6.13 20.98 23.29
N ARG A 68 -5.49 19.89 23.75
CA ARG A 68 -4.30 19.33 23.07
C ARG A 68 -4.60 18.89 21.64
N LEU A 69 -5.78 18.30 21.42
CA LEU A 69 -6.19 17.90 20.08
C LEU A 69 -6.36 19.10 19.15
N ALA A 70 -6.93 20.21 19.63
CA ALA A 70 -7.04 21.46 18.84
C ALA A 70 -5.67 22.03 18.46
N LEU A 71 -4.74 22.13 19.40
CA LEU A 71 -3.36 22.57 19.15
C LEU A 71 -2.63 21.64 18.18
N SER A 72 -2.82 20.33 18.34
CA SER A 72 -2.22 19.33 17.46
C SER A 72 -2.75 19.41 16.03
N ARG A 73 -4.04 19.66 15.82
CA ARG A 73 -4.61 19.87 14.47
C ARG A 73 -3.98 21.08 13.79
N THR A 74 -3.68 22.14 14.54
CA THR A 74 -2.96 23.32 14.03
C THR A 74 -1.53 22.95 13.63
N ALA A 75 -0.79 22.24 14.48
CA ALA A 75 0.55 21.76 14.18
C ALA A 75 0.58 20.85 12.94
N VAL A 76 -0.39 19.95 12.81
CA VAL A 76 -0.49 19.04 11.67
C VAL A 76 -0.71 19.78 10.36
N LYS A 77 -1.46 20.90 10.35
CA LYS A 77 -1.59 21.72 9.13
C LYS A 77 -0.26 22.29 8.67
N GLY A 78 0.64 22.61 9.59
CA GLY A 78 1.98 23.08 9.26
C GLY A 78 2.93 21.95 8.84
N LEU A 79 2.85 20.80 9.50
CA LEU A 79 3.71 19.63 9.21
C LEU A 79 3.26 18.84 7.98
N PHE A 80 1.96 18.84 7.71
CA PHE A 80 1.34 18.06 6.65
C PHE A 80 0.29 18.91 5.93
N PRO A 81 0.72 19.93 5.14
CA PRO A 81 -0.18 20.79 4.38
C PRO A 81 -1.05 20.02 3.39
N ASP A 82 -2.15 20.63 2.94
CA ASP A 82 -3.08 20.04 1.97
C ASP A 82 -2.36 19.60 0.69
N GLY A 83 -2.67 18.40 0.22
CA GLY A 83 -2.07 17.78 -0.96
C GLY A 83 -0.65 17.23 -0.75
N THR A 84 -0.12 17.23 0.47
CA THR A 84 1.21 16.66 0.75
C THR A 84 1.28 15.19 0.41
N TYR A 85 0.25 14.43 0.78
CA TYR A 85 0.20 12.99 0.49
C TYR A 85 0.15 12.72 -1.01
N ALA A 86 -0.68 13.46 -1.75
CA ALA A 86 -0.77 13.34 -3.20
C ALA A 86 0.59 13.63 -3.87
N ARG A 87 1.23 14.75 -3.52
CA ARG A 87 2.54 15.10 -4.08
C ARG A 87 3.59 14.05 -3.77
N MET A 88 3.66 13.59 -2.52
CA MET A 88 4.61 12.57 -2.08
C MET A 88 4.43 11.26 -2.86
N MET A 89 3.19 10.77 -2.96
CA MET A 89 2.89 9.53 -3.68
C MET A 89 3.16 9.65 -5.17
N THR A 90 2.79 10.76 -5.79
CA THR A 90 3.06 11.01 -7.21
C THR A 90 4.55 11.07 -7.49
N THR A 91 5.32 11.80 -6.67
CA THR A 91 6.78 11.89 -6.82
C THR A 91 7.43 10.52 -6.65
N MET A 92 7.05 9.76 -5.62
CA MET A 92 7.58 8.43 -5.37
C MET A 92 7.28 7.50 -6.55
N MET A 93 6.04 7.49 -7.04
CA MET A 93 5.61 6.64 -8.15
C MET A 93 6.38 7.00 -9.44
N ASN A 94 6.45 8.28 -9.79
CA ASN A 94 7.17 8.73 -10.97
C ASN A 94 8.66 8.36 -10.88
N THR A 95 9.29 8.57 -9.72
CA THR A 95 10.69 8.20 -9.50
C THR A 95 10.89 6.69 -9.64
N MET A 96 9.99 5.87 -9.09
CA MET A 96 10.08 4.41 -9.23
C MET A 96 9.91 3.97 -10.68
N VAL A 97 8.94 4.51 -11.40
CA VAL A 97 8.71 4.20 -12.82
C VAL A 97 9.94 4.58 -13.66
N GLU A 98 10.45 5.81 -13.50
CA GLU A 98 11.64 6.25 -14.25
C GLU A 98 12.88 5.39 -13.95
N ARG A 99 13.12 5.07 -12.67
CA ARG A 99 14.25 4.19 -12.30
C ARG A 99 14.07 2.80 -12.85
N PHE A 100 12.87 2.22 -12.75
CA PHE A 100 12.60 0.89 -13.30
C PHE A 100 12.80 0.87 -14.82
N MET A 101 12.29 1.87 -15.53
CA MET A 101 12.45 1.99 -16.98
C MET A 101 13.89 2.24 -17.42
N SER A 102 14.74 2.76 -16.53
CA SER A 102 16.17 2.96 -16.78
C SER A 102 17.05 1.73 -16.54
N LEU A 103 16.51 0.68 -15.90
CA LEU A 103 17.26 -0.57 -15.68
C LEU A 103 17.39 -1.36 -16.99
N SER A 104 18.55 -1.99 -17.15
CA SER A 104 18.82 -2.96 -18.23
C SER A 104 18.62 -4.40 -17.74
N GLU A 105 18.61 -5.38 -18.66
CA GLU A 105 18.62 -6.78 -18.28
C GLU A 105 19.89 -7.11 -17.43
N ALA A 106 21.00 -6.44 -17.74
CA ALA A 106 22.23 -6.56 -16.97
C ALA A 106 22.08 -6.15 -15.51
N ASP A 107 21.33 -5.05 -15.26
CA ASP A 107 21.10 -4.56 -13.88
C ASP A 107 20.15 -5.46 -13.11
N LEU A 108 19.19 -6.11 -13.77
CA LEU A 108 18.20 -7.00 -13.16
C LEU A 108 18.72 -8.43 -12.96
N ALA A 109 19.75 -8.83 -13.71
CA ALA A 109 20.33 -10.17 -13.65
C ALA A 109 21.18 -10.34 -12.36
N MET A 110 20.51 -10.63 -11.24
CA MET A 110 21.15 -11.16 -10.04
C MET A 110 21.72 -12.59 -10.30
N GLY A 111 22.65 -12.73 -11.22
CA GLY A 111 23.24 -14.01 -11.59
C GLY A 111 23.00 -14.35 -13.06
N GLY A 112 23.72 -13.68 -13.97
CA GLY A 112 23.63 -13.89 -15.41
C GLY A 112 23.83 -15.35 -15.83
N LYS A 113 23.08 -15.79 -16.83
CA LYS A 113 23.33 -17.06 -17.51
C LYS A 113 24.77 -17.05 -18.02
N LYS A 114 25.59 -17.97 -17.54
CA LYS A 114 26.98 -18.14 -18.05
C LYS A 114 26.94 -18.29 -19.57
N GLY A 115 27.52 -17.35 -20.29
CA GLY A 115 27.82 -17.48 -21.71
C GLY A 115 27.18 -16.50 -22.70
N THR A 116 26.27 -15.63 -22.25
CA THR A 116 25.73 -14.57 -23.12
C THR A 116 26.04 -13.21 -22.50
N PRO A 117 26.64 -12.25 -23.24
CA PRO A 117 26.75 -10.88 -22.73
C PRO A 117 25.35 -10.36 -22.37
N PRO A 118 25.14 -9.79 -21.19
CA PRO A 118 23.84 -9.23 -20.82
C PRO A 118 23.51 -8.07 -21.76
N ASP A 119 22.24 -7.97 -22.15
CA ASP A 119 21.78 -6.84 -22.94
C ASP A 119 21.87 -5.56 -22.07
N THR A 120 22.48 -4.54 -22.62
CA THR A 120 22.64 -3.23 -21.99
C THR A 120 21.49 -2.27 -22.35
N ALA A 121 20.58 -2.69 -23.23
CA ALA A 121 19.39 -1.90 -23.56
C ALA A 121 18.51 -1.78 -22.30
N THR A 122 18.02 -0.56 -22.05
CA THR A 122 17.11 -0.32 -20.92
C THR A 122 15.73 -0.91 -21.19
N MET A 123 14.95 -1.18 -20.11
CA MET A 123 13.55 -1.61 -20.24
C MET A 123 12.75 -0.68 -21.17
N ARG A 124 12.99 0.63 -21.06
CA ARG A 124 12.36 1.64 -21.95
C ARG A 124 12.71 1.38 -23.41
N GLN A 125 13.97 1.15 -23.72
CA GLN A 125 14.43 0.88 -25.08
C GLN A 125 13.86 -0.43 -25.64
N GLU A 126 13.81 -1.48 -24.81
CA GLU A 126 13.22 -2.76 -25.20
C GLU A 126 11.72 -2.62 -25.51
N MET A 127 10.97 -1.97 -24.64
CA MET A 127 9.52 -1.77 -24.83
C MET A 127 9.22 -0.86 -26.04
N ALA A 128 10.07 0.14 -26.29
CA ALA A 128 9.92 1.03 -27.45
C ALA A 128 10.23 0.35 -28.80
N LYS A 129 10.99 -0.75 -28.83
CA LYS A 129 11.23 -1.52 -30.08
C LYS A 129 9.94 -2.11 -30.64
N ASP A 130 9.05 -2.57 -29.78
CA ASP A 130 7.82 -3.28 -30.16
C ASP A 130 6.60 -2.36 -30.22
N ASP A 131 6.67 -1.15 -29.68
CA ASP A 131 5.58 -0.16 -29.67
C ASP A 131 6.07 1.22 -30.12
N PRO A 132 5.82 1.64 -31.37
CA PRO A 132 6.21 2.96 -31.88
C PRO A 132 5.58 4.13 -31.09
N HIS A 133 4.48 3.90 -30.38
CA HIS A 133 3.79 4.90 -29.55
C HIS A 133 4.05 4.71 -28.06
N PHE A 134 5.10 3.99 -27.69
CA PHE A 134 5.41 3.67 -26.28
C PHE A 134 5.50 4.93 -25.41
N GLU A 135 6.24 5.94 -25.83
CA GLU A 135 6.42 7.17 -25.04
C GLU A 135 5.10 7.94 -24.84
N GLU A 136 4.32 8.09 -25.91
CA GLU A 136 3.01 8.73 -25.82
C GLU A 136 2.07 7.96 -24.86
N ARG A 137 2.05 6.64 -24.96
CA ARG A 137 1.27 5.76 -24.09
C ARG A 137 1.72 5.88 -22.63
N MET A 138 3.02 5.92 -22.36
CA MET A 138 3.55 6.10 -21.02
C MET A 138 3.17 7.45 -20.42
N GLN A 139 3.23 8.54 -21.23
CA GLN A 139 2.78 9.86 -20.77
C GLN A 139 1.29 9.87 -20.42
N ILE A 140 0.44 9.21 -21.21
CA ILE A 140 -0.98 9.09 -20.94
C ILE A 140 -1.20 8.29 -19.64
N ILE A 141 -0.52 7.15 -19.46
CA ILE A 141 -0.62 6.30 -18.26
C ILE A 141 -0.19 7.11 -17.03
N GLN A 142 0.96 7.78 -17.07
CA GLN A 142 1.45 8.58 -15.94
C GLN A 142 0.47 9.70 -15.57
N ARG A 143 -0.09 10.39 -16.56
CA ARG A 143 -1.11 11.43 -16.30
C ARG A 143 -2.35 10.85 -15.64
N VAL A 144 -2.92 9.78 -16.20
CA VAL A 144 -4.12 9.14 -15.63
C VAL A 144 -3.86 8.63 -14.21
N LEU A 145 -2.73 7.97 -13.98
CA LEU A 145 -2.37 7.51 -12.64
C LEU A 145 -2.21 8.67 -11.67
N THR A 146 -1.56 9.77 -12.07
CA THR A 146 -1.40 10.96 -11.23
C THR A 146 -2.76 11.56 -10.86
N ASP A 147 -3.67 11.67 -11.81
CA ASP A 147 -5.02 12.21 -11.59
C ASP A 147 -5.82 11.31 -10.62
N GLU A 148 -5.79 9.99 -10.81
CA GLU A 148 -6.52 9.06 -9.95
C GLU A 148 -5.89 8.98 -8.54
N PHE A 149 -4.56 8.98 -8.42
CA PHE A 149 -3.90 9.05 -7.11
C PHE A 149 -4.19 10.36 -6.38
N THR A 150 -4.28 11.49 -7.09
CA THR A 150 -4.64 12.77 -6.46
C THR A 150 -6.06 12.71 -5.89
N LYS A 151 -7.02 12.16 -6.63
CA LYS A 151 -8.39 11.95 -6.13
C LYS A 151 -8.42 11.03 -4.92
N PHE A 152 -7.72 9.90 -4.98
CA PHE A 152 -7.61 8.96 -3.87
C PHE A 152 -6.96 9.59 -2.63
N ALA A 153 -5.88 10.34 -2.82
CA ALA A 153 -5.20 11.06 -1.76
C ALA A 153 -6.14 12.04 -1.03
N ALA A 154 -6.97 12.76 -1.78
CA ALA A 154 -7.96 13.69 -1.19
C ALA A 154 -8.96 12.99 -0.27
N LEU A 155 -9.28 11.72 -0.52
CA LEU A 155 -10.19 10.92 0.33
C LEU A 155 -9.53 10.46 1.63
N ILE A 156 -8.24 10.11 1.59
CA ILE A 156 -7.55 9.52 2.76
C ILE A 156 -6.79 10.53 3.60
N GLU A 157 -6.31 11.61 2.99
CA GLU A 157 -5.47 12.63 3.65
C GLU A 157 -6.11 13.22 4.91
N PRO A 158 -7.41 13.58 4.96
CA PRO A 158 -8.04 14.08 6.18
C PRO A 158 -8.00 13.08 7.34
N ARG A 159 -8.11 11.77 7.05
CA ARG A 159 -8.04 10.70 8.08
C ARG A 159 -6.61 10.55 8.61
N ILE A 160 -5.62 10.62 7.72
CA ILE A 160 -4.19 10.58 8.12
C ILE A 160 -3.87 11.77 9.02
N ARG A 161 -4.31 12.97 8.66
CA ARG A 161 -4.10 14.17 9.48
C ARG A 161 -4.75 14.07 10.84
N GLU A 162 -5.98 13.60 10.91
CA GLU A 162 -6.66 13.42 12.20
C GLU A 162 -5.94 12.36 13.06
N GLY A 163 -5.49 11.26 12.46
CA GLY A 163 -4.68 10.25 13.14
C GLY A 163 -3.37 10.84 13.68
N LEU A 164 -2.68 11.67 12.89
CA LEU A 164 -1.46 12.36 13.30
C LEU A 164 -1.73 13.36 14.43
N ALA A 165 -2.82 14.14 14.32
CA ALA A 165 -3.21 15.10 15.37
C ALA A 165 -3.51 14.39 16.70
N ARG A 166 -4.24 13.28 16.68
CA ARG A 166 -4.48 12.44 17.87
C ARG A 166 -3.19 11.89 18.46
N SER A 167 -2.27 11.43 17.62
CA SER A 167 -0.95 10.95 18.04
C SER A 167 -0.13 12.05 18.72
N MET A 168 -0.06 13.23 18.13
CA MET A 168 0.64 14.38 18.72
C MET A 168 0.00 14.81 20.06
N ALA A 169 -1.33 14.90 20.12
CA ALA A 169 -2.06 15.29 21.33
C ALA A 169 -1.86 14.32 22.49
N ARG A 170 -1.52 13.07 22.23
CA ARG A 170 -1.15 12.09 23.28
C ARG A 170 0.29 12.19 23.73
N ARG A 171 1.19 12.63 22.85
CA ARG A 171 2.66 12.63 23.07
C ARG A 171 3.16 13.94 23.65
N PHE A 172 2.54 15.06 23.29
CA PHE A 172 2.97 16.41 23.65
C PHE A 172 1.98 17.08 24.57
N ASP A 173 2.49 17.86 25.52
CA ASP A 173 1.67 18.71 26.37
C ASP A 173 1.28 20.02 25.65
N GLU A 174 0.45 20.84 26.29
CA GLU A 174 -0.07 22.07 25.69
C GLU A 174 1.04 23.09 25.39
N LYS A 175 2.03 23.19 26.29
CA LYS A 175 3.18 24.10 26.09
C LYS A 175 4.03 23.68 24.91
N GLN A 176 4.36 22.38 24.82
CA GLN A 176 5.12 21.83 23.69
C GLN A 176 4.39 22.02 22.37
N LEU A 177 3.07 21.82 22.35
CA LEU A 177 2.26 22.03 21.14
C LEU A 177 2.19 23.51 20.76
N ALA A 178 2.15 24.43 21.75
CA ALA A 178 2.21 25.86 21.49
C ALA A 178 3.57 26.27 20.89
N ASP A 179 4.67 25.78 21.44
CA ASP A 179 6.03 26.04 20.95
C ASP A 179 6.22 25.48 19.52
N ILE A 180 5.72 24.27 19.23
CA ILE A 180 5.72 23.66 17.89
C ILE A 180 4.93 24.54 16.92
N ASN A 181 3.74 25.00 17.30
CA ASN A 181 2.92 25.87 16.46
C ASN A 181 3.60 27.22 16.19
N ALA A 182 4.25 27.81 17.20
CA ALA A 182 5.02 29.05 17.05
C ALA A 182 6.18 28.87 16.07
N PHE A 183 6.92 27.76 16.15
CA PHE A 183 7.96 27.42 15.18
C PHE A 183 7.39 27.25 13.77
N LEU A 184 6.34 26.48 13.60
CA LEU A 184 5.73 26.22 12.29
C LEU A 184 5.08 27.47 11.67
N ALA A 185 4.83 28.52 12.45
CA ALA A 185 4.37 29.81 11.95
C ALA A 185 5.51 30.65 11.33
N THR A 186 6.78 30.33 11.57
CA THR A 186 7.94 30.99 10.97
C THR A 186 8.17 30.51 9.52
N ASP A 187 8.94 31.26 8.73
CA ASP A 187 9.31 30.85 7.37
C ASP A 187 10.11 29.55 7.37
N SER A 188 11.09 29.42 8.26
CA SER A 188 11.89 28.20 8.41
C SER A 188 11.04 27.02 8.88
N GLY A 189 10.10 27.25 9.80
CA GLY A 189 9.18 26.23 10.29
C GLY A 189 8.24 25.73 9.20
N ARG A 190 7.69 26.62 8.36
CA ARG A 190 6.87 26.24 7.21
C ARG A 190 7.66 25.42 6.18
N ALA A 191 8.88 25.87 5.87
CA ALA A 191 9.76 25.13 4.97
C ALA A 191 10.09 23.74 5.52
N PHE A 192 10.46 23.64 6.79
CA PHE A 192 10.72 22.37 7.46
C PHE A 192 9.48 21.46 7.46
N GLY A 193 8.33 21.98 7.88
CA GLY A 193 7.08 21.20 7.96
C GLY A 193 6.69 20.60 6.60
N SER A 194 6.72 21.41 5.53
CA SER A 194 6.34 20.96 4.19
C SER A 194 7.28 19.90 3.60
N GLN A 195 8.53 19.83 4.05
CA GLN A 195 9.54 18.90 3.52
C GLN A 195 9.89 17.76 4.48
N SER A 196 9.48 17.85 5.75
CA SER A 196 9.88 16.88 6.79
C SER A 196 9.57 15.42 6.42
N MET A 197 8.41 15.17 5.85
CA MET A 197 8.04 13.81 5.41
C MET A 197 8.83 13.36 4.20
N ALA A 198 9.11 14.25 3.25
CA ALA A 198 9.87 13.94 2.05
C ALA A 198 11.32 13.55 2.37
N MET A 199 11.94 14.16 3.41
CA MET A 199 13.29 13.82 3.83
C MET A 199 13.45 12.35 4.22
N TRP A 200 12.44 11.71 4.83
CA TRP A 200 12.49 10.29 5.18
C TRP A 200 12.46 9.36 3.99
N LEU A 201 11.94 9.84 2.85
CA LEU A 201 11.86 9.11 1.58
C LEU A 201 12.97 9.51 0.60
N ASP A 202 13.90 10.36 1.06
CA ASP A 202 15.02 10.79 0.25
C ASP A 202 15.92 9.62 -0.14
N THR A 203 16.52 9.72 -1.34
CA THR A 203 17.39 8.68 -1.90
C THR A 203 18.57 8.35 -0.98
N ASP A 204 19.14 9.36 -0.31
CA ASP A 204 20.29 9.14 0.57
C ASP A 204 19.89 8.38 1.83
N VAL A 205 18.71 8.67 2.42
CA VAL A 205 18.17 7.93 3.56
C VAL A 205 17.86 6.49 3.15
N MET A 206 17.18 6.28 2.02
CA MET A 206 16.87 4.94 1.51
C MET A 206 18.14 4.15 1.22
N ARG A 207 19.15 4.79 0.63
CA ARG A 207 20.46 4.16 0.38
C ARG A 207 21.14 3.76 1.68
N ALA A 208 21.14 4.63 2.69
CA ALA A 208 21.72 4.30 4.00
C ALA A 208 21.05 3.09 4.64
N VAL A 209 19.71 3.02 4.58
CA VAL A 209 18.95 1.85 5.07
C VAL A 209 19.37 0.59 4.31
N MET A 210 19.40 0.64 2.96
CA MET A 210 19.77 -0.53 2.15
C MET A 210 21.21 -0.96 2.37
N GLN A 211 22.14 -0.02 2.55
CA GLN A 211 23.54 -0.34 2.87
C GLN A 211 23.72 -0.97 4.25
N SER A 212 22.79 -0.74 5.18
CA SER A 212 22.81 -1.36 6.52
C SER A 212 22.24 -2.79 6.53
N MET A 213 21.59 -3.25 5.45
CA MET A 213 21.00 -4.59 5.38
C MET A 213 22.02 -5.73 5.52
N PRO A 214 23.21 -5.69 4.86
CA PRO A 214 24.25 -6.73 5.04
C PRO A 214 24.69 -6.85 6.50
N ASP A 215 24.87 -5.72 7.20
CA ASP A 215 25.29 -5.71 8.61
C ASP A 215 24.23 -6.36 9.49
N MET A 216 22.95 -6.06 9.24
CA MET A 216 21.84 -6.69 9.93
C MET A 216 21.79 -8.20 9.65
N MET A 217 21.97 -8.63 8.40
CA MET A 217 22.02 -10.05 8.04
C MET A 217 23.19 -10.78 8.71
N THR A 218 24.33 -10.13 8.82
CA THR A 218 25.53 -10.68 9.50
C THR A 218 25.32 -10.79 11.02
N ALA A 219 24.56 -9.88 11.62
CA ALA A 219 24.26 -9.90 13.05
C ALA A 219 23.19 -10.97 13.44
N MET A 220 22.31 -11.36 12.50
CA MET A 220 21.20 -12.28 12.78
C MET A 220 21.61 -13.62 13.41
N PRO A 221 22.68 -14.32 13.00
CA PRO A 221 23.08 -15.57 13.65
C PRO A 221 23.45 -15.39 15.12
N GLN A 222 24.08 -14.27 15.48
CA GLN A 222 24.39 -13.96 16.88
C GLN A 222 23.14 -13.70 17.71
N VAL A 223 22.16 -12.99 17.14
CA VAL A 223 20.86 -12.76 17.77
C VAL A 223 20.14 -14.08 18.02
N MET A 224 20.10 -14.97 17.00
CA MET A 224 19.47 -16.29 17.13
C MET A 224 20.15 -17.15 18.19
N LYS A 225 21.50 -17.17 18.22
CA LYS A 225 22.25 -17.89 19.24
C LYS A 225 21.99 -17.35 20.64
N ARG A 226 21.88 -16.04 20.81
CA ARG A 226 21.52 -15.42 22.09
C ARG A 226 20.10 -15.81 22.52
N ILE A 227 19.13 -15.74 21.62
CA ILE A 227 17.75 -16.20 21.91
C ILE A 227 17.76 -17.66 22.35
N GLU A 228 18.45 -18.54 21.63
CA GLU A 228 18.56 -19.97 21.96
C GLU A 228 19.17 -20.16 23.35
N THR A 229 20.25 -19.44 23.66
CA THR A 229 20.91 -19.52 24.98
C THR A 229 20.01 -19.02 26.09
N GLU A 230 19.36 -17.87 25.91
CA GLU A 230 18.49 -17.28 26.92
C GLU A 230 17.18 -18.05 27.13
N THR A 231 16.72 -18.79 26.10
CA THR A 231 15.52 -19.62 26.19
C THR A 231 15.79 -21.10 26.51
N ALA A 232 17.06 -21.51 26.63
CA ALA A 232 17.46 -22.91 26.86
C ALA A 232 16.85 -23.55 28.14
N HIS A 233 16.54 -22.73 29.14
CA HIS A 233 15.90 -23.16 30.39
C HIS A 233 14.38 -23.38 30.26
N LEU A 234 13.77 -22.97 29.14
CA LEU A 234 12.33 -23.12 28.90
C LEU A 234 12.02 -24.47 28.25
N PRO A 235 10.87 -25.10 28.59
CA PRO A 235 10.43 -26.31 27.90
C PRO A 235 10.26 -26.06 26.40
N LYS A 236 10.76 -26.97 25.57
CA LYS A 236 10.58 -26.86 24.11
C LYS A 236 9.08 -26.83 23.74
N PRO A 237 8.67 -25.96 22.80
CA PRO A 237 7.28 -25.92 22.33
C PRO A 237 6.85 -27.29 21.79
N LYS A 238 5.63 -27.71 22.17
CA LYS A 238 5.07 -28.95 21.61
C LYS A 238 4.95 -28.84 20.10
N PRO A 239 5.42 -29.85 19.33
CA PRO A 239 5.31 -29.81 17.87
C PRO A 239 3.82 -29.69 17.47
N LYS A 240 3.50 -28.75 16.59
CA LYS A 240 2.14 -28.63 16.04
C LYS A 240 1.76 -29.94 15.36
N PRO A 241 0.54 -30.49 15.59
CA PRO A 241 0.09 -31.67 14.86
C PRO A 241 0.16 -31.38 13.36
N LYS A 242 0.82 -32.26 12.62
CA LYS A 242 0.87 -32.16 11.15
C LYS A 242 -0.56 -32.14 10.63
N PRO A 243 -0.91 -31.24 9.67
CA PRO A 243 -2.22 -31.26 9.05
C PRO A 243 -2.46 -32.68 8.50
N ALA A 244 -3.61 -33.27 8.85
CA ALA A 244 -3.98 -34.58 8.39
C ALA A 244 -3.94 -34.59 6.86
N THR A 245 -2.99 -35.32 6.28
CA THR A 245 -2.96 -35.54 4.84
C THR A 245 -4.22 -36.34 4.50
N ASN A 246 -5.14 -35.67 3.80
CA ASN A 246 -6.40 -36.25 3.33
C ASN A 246 -6.05 -37.33 2.31
N ARG A 247 -5.77 -38.57 2.79
CA ARG A 247 -5.61 -39.76 1.95
C ARG A 247 -6.98 -40.01 1.34
N ARG A 248 -7.19 -39.57 0.09
CA ARG A 248 -8.30 -40.06 -0.72
C ARG A 248 -8.27 -41.59 -0.73
N PRO A 249 -9.39 -42.28 -0.38
CA PRO A 249 -9.43 -43.72 -0.47
C PRO A 249 -9.21 -44.14 -1.94
N ARG A 250 -8.22 -45.01 -2.17
CA ARG A 250 -8.02 -45.66 -3.46
C ARG A 250 -9.32 -46.41 -3.78
N ARG A 251 -10.04 -45.99 -4.81
CA ARG A 251 -11.09 -46.85 -5.41
C ARG A 251 -10.44 -48.15 -5.89
N ALA A 252 -10.80 -49.24 -5.28
CA ALA A 252 -10.56 -50.60 -5.78
C ALA A 252 -11.36 -50.80 -7.07
N LYS A 253 -10.70 -51.32 -8.10
CA LYS A 253 -11.34 -51.79 -9.33
C LYS A 253 -12.07 -53.11 -9.06
#